data_7473d52fc1fc01f51015bd90114e4603
#
_entry.id   7473d52fc1fc01f51015bd90114e4603
#
_cell.length_a   1.000
_cell.length_b   1.000
_cell.length_c   1.000
_cell.angle_alpha   90.00
_cell.angle_beta   90.00
_cell.angle_gamma   90.00
#
_symmetry.space_group_name_H-M   'P 1'
#
loop_
_entity.id
_entity.type
_entity.pdbx_description
1 polymer ?
#
loop_
_entity_poly.entity_id
_entity_poly.type
_entity_poly.pdbx_seq_one_letter_code
_entity_poly.pdbx_strand_id
1 'polypeptide(L)'
;MTGAGSSRTFARWFRRRKAANAGGPKVALFATCSVDYNYPQVGVAAVQVLEKNGKSVEVPRVVCCGLPALDGGDLETAIGKIERNVAVLLPLVQSGTPVVVLAPSCGLMMKSEWPQLVPTDECRAVAAATMDVGEYLAKEKAAGRLDTNFTVPQGKVAYHIPCHLRAQNVGQPFRAILQSVPGTTVEAIEQCSAFDGTWGMKTEYYETSRKCAGKLCSAITVSNADKLASDCMLAGLNIVEETGCAPSHPIELMRDAYGLRQE
;
A
#
# COMPACT_ATOMS: atom_id res chain seq x y z
N MET A 1 -20.17 2.99 6.62
CA MET A 1 -19.49 1.69 6.74
C MET A 1 -20.40 0.62 6.15
N THR A 2 -20.26 0.32 4.88
CA THR A 2 -20.88 -0.88 4.31
C THR A 2 -20.02 -2.06 4.73
N GLY A 3 -20.33 -2.61 5.90
CA GLY A 3 -19.76 -3.84 6.38
C GLY A 3 -20.27 -5.01 5.54
N ALA A 4 -19.70 -5.17 4.37
CA ALA A 4 -19.67 -6.48 3.75
C ALA A 4 -18.61 -7.26 4.55
N GLY A 5 -19.03 -7.98 5.57
CA GLY A 5 -18.30 -9.10 6.10
C GLY A 5 -18.03 -10.06 4.95
N SER A 6 -17.07 -9.71 4.12
CA SER A 6 -16.64 -10.51 3.01
C SER A 6 -16.04 -11.77 3.60
N SER A 7 -16.72 -12.89 3.44
CA SER A 7 -16.19 -14.24 3.68
C SER A 7 -14.97 -14.57 2.79
N ARG A 8 -14.39 -13.56 2.15
CA ARG A 8 -13.33 -13.67 1.14
C ARG A 8 -12.19 -12.74 1.50
N THR A 9 -11.21 -13.23 2.25
CA THR A 9 -9.93 -12.55 2.39
C THR A 9 -9.20 -12.53 1.06
N PHE A 10 -8.27 -11.56 0.89
CA PHE A 10 -7.41 -11.49 -0.28
C PHE A 10 -6.63 -12.80 -0.48
N ALA A 11 -6.07 -13.37 0.59
CA ALA A 11 -5.33 -14.63 0.51
C ALA A 11 -6.21 -15.80 0.02
N ARG A 12 -7.50 -15.83 0.40
CA ARG A 12 -8.43 -16.85 -0.09
C ARG A 12 -8.74 -16.66 -1.59
N TRP A 13 -8.96 -15.44 -2.03
CA TRP A 13 -9.13 -15.10 -3.44
C TRP A 13 -7.88 -15.50 -4.24
N PHE A 14 -6.70 -15.10 -3.78
CA PHE A 14 -5.43 -15.38 -4.46
C PHE A 14 -5.20 -16.87 -4.69
N ARG A 15 -5.49 -17.73 -3.69
CA ARG A 15 -5.32 -19.19 -3.83
C ARG A 15 -6.28 -19.87 -4.80
N ARG A 16 -7.41 -19.23 -5.13
CA ARG A 16 -8.44 -19.82 -6.01
C ARG A 16 -8.33 -19.40 -7.46
N ARG A 17 -7.58 -18.34 -7.73
CA ARG A 17 -7.42 -17.84 -9.08
C ARG A 17 -6.41 -18.66 -9.89
N LYS A 18 -6.50 -18.60 -11.23
CA LYS A 18 -5.41 -19.02 -12.09
C LYS A 18 -4.33 -17.93 -12.09
N ALA A 19 -3.06 -18.32 -11.88
CA ALA A 19 -1.95 -17.40 -12.04
C ALA A 19 -1.78 -17.03 -13.52
N ALA A 20 -1.68 -15.75 -13.81
CA ALA A 20 -1.17 -15.28 -15.10
C ALA A 20 0.37 -15.19 -15.05
N ASN A 21 1.03 -15.25 -16.18
CA ASN A 21 2.48 -15.03 -16.32
C ASN A 21 3.37 -15.92 -15.44
N ALA A 22 3.05 -17.20 -15.29
CA ALA A 22 3.80 -18.15 -14.45
C ALA A 22 5.33 -18.22 -14.77
N GLY A 23 5.74 -17.84 -15.98
CA GLY A 23 7.14 -17.76 -16.41
C GLY A 23 7.76 -16.35 -16.35
N GLY A 24 7.03 -15.35 -15.92
CA GLY A 24 7.53 -13.97 -15.82
C GLY A 24 8.46 -13.73 -14.62
N PRO A 25 9.12 -12.57 -14.56
CA PRO A 25 9.90 -12.16 -13.38
C PRO A 25 9.04 -12.17 -12.12
N LYS A 26 9.54 -12.82 -11.07
CA LYS A 26 8.80 -12.99 -9.81
C LYS A 26 8.75 -11.71 -8.98
N VAL A 27 7.63 -11.53 -8.30
CA VAL A 27 7.41 -10.49 -7.28
C VAL A 27 6.74 -11.13 -6.07
N ALA A 28 7.33 -10.98 -4.90
CA ALA A 28 6.71 -11.40 -3.64
C ALA A 28 5.83 -10.28 -3.09
N LEU A 29 4.52 -10.45 -3.14
CA LEU A 29 3.57 -9.46 -2.63
C LEU A 29 3.33 -9.71 -1.14
N PHE A 30 3.81 -8.79 -0.29
CA PHE A 30 3.51 -8.79 1.13
C PHE A 30 2.08 -8.29 1.33
N ALA A 31 1.14 -9.22 1.40
CA ALA A 31 -0.25 -8.92 1.72
C ALA A 31 -0.35 -8.51 3.18
N THR A 32 -0.46 -7.22 3.44
CA THR A 32 -0.61 -6.68 4.80
C THR A 32 -1.91 -7.17 5.43
N CYS A 33 -1.99 -7.19 6.76
CA CYS A 33 -3.22 -7.61 7.45
C CYS A 33 -4.42 -6.73 7.07
N SER A 34 -4.22 -5.43 6.86
CA SER A 34 -5.28 -4.53 6.40
C SER A 34 -5.79 -4.89 5.01
N VAL A 35 -4.90 -5.25 4.08
CA VAL A 35 -5.28 -5.69 2.73
C VAL A 35 -5.97 -7.05 2.78
N ASP A 36 -5.44 -8.00 3.54
CA ASP A 36 -6.02 -9.35 3.56
C ASP A 36 -7.46 -9.33 4.11
N TYR A 37 -7.71 -8.59 5.18
CA TYR A 37 -8.99 -8.65 5.92
C TYR A 37 -9.96 -7.51 5.64
N ASN A 38 -9.46 -6.28 5.42
CA ASN A 38 -10.33 -5.10 5.35
C ASN A 38 -10.44 -4.51 3.94
N TYR A 39 -9.38 -4.62 3.13
CA TYR A 39 -9.32 -4.01 1.80
C TYR A 39 -8.82 -5.01 0.73
N PRO A 40 -9.46 -6.19 0.59
CA PRO A 40 -9.02 -7.23 -0.34
C PRO A 40 -8.95 -6.75 -1.80
N GLN A 41 -9.79 -5.78 -2.17
CA GLN A 41 -9.80 -5.18 -3.51
C GLN A 41 -8.46 -4.50 -3.86
N VAL A 42 -7.72 -3.97 -2.88
CA VAL A 42 -6.39 -3.38 -3.10
C VAL A 42 -5.39 -4.47 -3.49
N GLY A 43 -5.43 -5.61 -2.81
CA GLY A 43 -4.61 -6.76 -3.15
C GLY A 43 -4.92 -7.32 -4.54
N VAL A 44 -6.21 -7.43 -4.87
CA VAL A 44 -6.68 -7.86 -6.21
C VAL A 44 -6.15 -6.91 -7.28
N ALA A 45 -6.32 -5.59 -7.09
CA ALA A 45 -5.84 -4.58 -8.03
C ALA A 45 -4.31 -4.66 -8.22
N ALA A 46 -3.56 -4.85 -7.12
CA ALA A 46 -2.11 -4.98 -7.19
C ALA A 46 -1.68 -6.19 -8.02
N VAL A 47 -2.31 -7.34 -7.80
CA VAL A 47 -2.04 -8.55 -8.59
C VAL A 47 -2.36 -8.32 -10.07
N GLN A 48 -3.53 -7.76 -10.38
CA GLN A 48 -3.95 -7.48 -11.77
C GLN A 48 -2.98 -6.52 -12.47
N VAL A 49 -2.54 -5.45 -11.79
CA VAL A 49 -1.59 -4.47 -12.34
C VAL A 49 -0.21 -5.11 -12.55
N LEU A 50 0.30 -5.87 -11.58
CA LEU A 50 1.59 -6.55 -11.70
C LEU A 50 1.58 -7.58 -12.84
N GLU A 51 0.52 -8.36 -12.94
CA GLU A 51 0.37 -9.37 -14.02
C GLU A 51 0.16 -8.73 -15.40
N LYS A 52 -0.56 -7.60 -15.48
CA LYS A 52 -0.66 -6.79 -16.72
C LYS A 52 0.72 -6.34 -17.19
N ASN A 53 1.64 -6.12 -16.25
CA ASN A 53 3.03 -5.77 -16.52
C ASN A 53 3.98 -6.99 -16.62
N GLY A 54 3.44 -8.17 -16.90
CA GLY A 54 4.21 -9.38 -17.17
C GLY A 54 4.84 -10.03 -15.94
N LYS A 55 4.49 -9.63 -14.72
CA LYS A 55 5.08 -10.20 -13.49
C LYS A 55 4.37 -11.48 -13.07
N SER A 56 5.13 -12.42 -12.51
CA SER A 56 4.62 -13.58 -11.80
C SER A 56 4.49 -13.22 -10.31
N VAL A 57 3.27 -13.12 -9.81
CA VAL A 57 3.01 -12.69 -8.42
C VAL A 57 2.96 -13.92 -7.51
N GLU A 58 3.75 -13.87 -6.45
CA GLU A 58 3.72 -14.81 -5.34
C GLU A 58 3.25 -14.10 -4.07
N VAL A 59 2.35 -14.72 -3.31
CA VAL A 59 1.88 -14.21 -2.01
C VAL A 59 2.37 -15.17 -0.93
N PRO A 60 3.51 -14.89 -0.30
CA PRO A 60 4.06 -15.73 0.76
C PRO A 60 3.18 -15.72 2.01
N ARG A 61 3.26 -16.79 2.80
CA ARG A 61 2.52 -16.92 4.06
C ARG A 61 3.21 -16.15 5.19
N VAL A 62 3.07 -14.85 5.17
CA VAL A 62 3.60 -13.93 6.18
C VAL A 62 2.61 -13.67 7.30
N VAL A 63 3.10 -13.12 8.40
CA VAL A 63 2.28 -12.56 9.50
C VAL A 63 2.31 -11.03 9.44
N CYS A 64 1.62 -10.34 10.36
CA CYS A 64 1.66 -8.88 10.47
C CYS A 64 3.12 -8.37 10.53
N CYS A 65 3.38 -7.20 9.93
CA CYS A 65 4.73 -6.59 9.91
C CYS A 65 5.29 -6.27 11.30
N GLY A 66 4.47 -6.24 12.33
CA GLY A 66 4.87 -5.96 13.71
C GLY A 66 4.61 -4.54 14.18
N LEU A 67 4.32 -3.59 13.27
CA LEU A 67 4.14 -2.18 13.64
C LEU A 67 3.13 -1.95 14.78
N PRO A 68 1.92 -2.55 14.80
CA PRO A 68 0.99 -2.33 15.91
C PRO A 68 1.50 -2.82 17.27
N ALA A 69 2.37 -3.83 17.28
CA ALA A 69 3.00 -4.30 18.52
C ALA A 69 4.10 -3.32 18.96
N LEU A 70 4.91 -2.82 18.02
CA LEU A 70 5.92 -1.80 18.28
C LEU A 70 5.29 -0.51 18.82
N ASP A 71 4.23 0.00 18.17
CA ASP A 71 3.49 1.19 18.60
C ASP A 71 2.85 1.02 20.00
N GLY A 72 2.49 -0.21 20.35
CA GLY A 72 1.98 -0.58 21.67
C GLY A 72 3.05 -0.81 22.74
N GLY A 73 4.34 -0.76 22.37
CA GLY A 73 5.46 -1.02 23.28
C GLY A 73 5.74 -2.53 23.52
N ASP A 74 5.07 -3.41 22.78
CA ASP A 74 5.29 -4.88 22.87
C ASP A 74 6.39 -5.31 21.91
N LEU A 75 7.64 -5.05 22.32
CA LEU A 75 8.83 -5.33 21.52
C LEU A 75 9.03 -6.83 21.27
N GLU A 76 8.74 -7.68 22.25
CA GLU A 76 8.90 -9.12 22.13
C GLU A 76 8.00 -9.67 21.00
N THR A 77 6.72 -9.29 21.02
CA THR A 77 5.78 -9.66 19.95
C THR A 77 6.22 -9.09 18.58
N ALA A 78 6.71 -7.85 18.54
CA ALA A 78 7.21 -7.24 17.30
C ALA A 78 8.39 -8.04 16.73
N ILE A 79 9.40 -8.33 17.55
CA ILE A 79 10.60 -9.11 17.17
C ILE A 79 10.19 -10.51 16.67
N GLY A 80 9.37 -11.23 17.40
CA GLY A 80 8.93 -12.57 17.00
C GLY A 80 8.17 -12.59 15.65
N LYS A 81 7.44 -11.52 15.32
CA LYS A 81 6.81 -11.37 13.99
C LYS A 81 7.84 -11.08 12.90
N ILE A 82 8.83 -10.25 13.18
CA ILE A 82 9.91 -9.93 12.25
C ILE A 82 10.68 -11.20 11.88
N GLU A 83 11.13 -11.96 12.87
CA GLU A 83 11.87 -13.20 12.66
C GLU A 83 11.11 -14.21 11.80
N ARG A 84 9.81 -14.40 12.07
CA ARG A 84 8.95 -15.26 11.25
C ARG A 84 8.83 -14.78 9.81
N ASN A 85 8.66 -13.49 9.59
CA ASN A 85 8.56 -12.93 8.26
C ASN A 85 9.89 -13.02 7.51
N VAL A 86 11.01 -12.74 8.17
CA VAL A 86 12.35 -12.89 7.60
C VAL A 86 12.59 -14.33 7.16
N ALA A 87 12.28 -15.32 7.99
CA ALA A 87 12.42 -16.74 7.63
C ALA A 87 11.63 -17.13 6.37
N VAL A 88 10.46 -16.52 6.17
CA VAL A 88 9.62 -16.78 4.97
C VAL A 88 10.12 -16.05 3.74
N LEU A 89 10.58 -14.80 3.88
CA LEU A 89 10.93 -13.93 2.78
C LEU A 89 12.37 -14.13 2.28
N LEU A 90 13.27 -14.52 3.17
CA LEU A 90 14.70 -14.64 2.85
C LEU A 90 14.99 -15.54 1.65
N PRO A 91 14.43 -16.76 1.52
CA PRO A 91 14.68 -17.61 0.35
C PRO A 91 14.25 -16.94 -0.97
N LEU A 92 13.16 -16.16 -0.95
CA LEU A 92 12.68 -15.42 -2.12
C LEU A 92 13.66 -14.31 -2.49
N VAL A 93 14.10 -13.54 -1.49
CA VAL A 93 15.08 -12.46 -1.67
C VAL A 93 16.42 -13.00 -2.18
N GLN A 94 16.89 -14.11 -1.63
CA GLN A 94 18.12 -14.78 -2.10
C GLN A 94 18.02 -15.27 -3.55
N SER A 95 16.82 -15.58 -4.03
CA SER A 95 16.58 -15.89 -5.45
C SER A 95 16.42 -14.64 -6.35
N GLY A 96 16.62 -13.43 -5.80
CA GLY A 96 16.49 -12.18 -6.54
C GLY A 96 15.07 -11.66 -6.65
N THR A 97 14.11 -12.23 -5.91
CA THR A 97 12.71 -11.79 -5.94
C THR A 97 12.51 -10.56 -5.05
N PRO A 98 12.06 -9.41 -5.59
CA PRO A 98 11.74 -8.24 -4.78
C PRO A 98 10.49 -8.49 -3.91
N VAL A 99 10.47 -7.87 -2.73
CA VAL A 99 9.32 -7.85 -1.83
C VAL A 99 8.57 -6.54 -2.03
N VAL A 100 7.30 -6.62 -2.44
CA VAL A 100 6.45 -5.46 -2.69
C VAL A 100 5.36 -5.37 -1.65
N VAL A 101 5.22 -4.19 -1.02
CA VAL A 101 4.31 -3.93 0.10
C VAL A 101 3.21 -2.96 -0.32
N LEU A 102 1.97 -3.22 0.12
CA LEU A 102 0.78 -2.44 -0.27
C LEU A 102 0.40 -1.34 0.73
N ALA A 103 1.09 -1.24 1.85
CA ALA A 103 0.80 -0.23 2.87
C ALA A 103 2.10 0.46 3.31
N PRO A 104 2.21 1.79 3.19
CA PRO A 104 3.41 2.53 3.54
C PRO A 104 3.89 2.31 4.98
N SER A 105 2.96 2.11 5.91
CA SER A 105 3.28 1.81 7.30
C SER A 105 4.03 0.49 7.45
N CYS A 106 3.61 -0.55 6.72
CA CYS A 106 4.34 -1.81 6.70
C CYS A 106 5.67 -1.68 5.95
N GLY A 107 5.70 -0.90 4.85
CA GLY A 107 6.93 -0.62 4.10
C GLY A 107 7.98 0.07 4.96
N LEU A 108 7.60 1.12 5.69
CA LEU A 108 8.48 1.82 6.63
C LEU A 108 8.99 0.87 7.73
N MET A 109 8.07 0.11 8.34
CA MET A 109 8.42 -0.87 9.38
C MET A 109 9.46 -1.88 8.87
N MET A 110 9.25 -2.45 7.68
CA MET A 110 10.14 -3.47 7.11
C MET A 110 11.49 -2.90 6.68
N LYS A 111 11.53 -1.68 6.13
CA LYS A 111 12.76 -1.06 5.62
C LYS A 111 13.61 -0.43 6.71
N SER A 112 12.98 0.15 7.73
CA SER A 112 13.66 0.98 8.73
C SER A 112 13.72 0.35 10.11
N GLU A 113 12.59 -0.18 10.62
CA GLU A 113 12.51 -0.65 12.00
C GLU A 113 13.01 -2.10 12.15
N TRP A 114 12.72 -2.97 11.18
CA TRP A 114 13.16 -4.37 11.23
C TRP A 114 14.66 -4.51 11.43
N PRO A 115 15.55 -3.84 10.66
CA PRO A 115 17.00 -3.95 10.84
C PRO A 115 17.51 -3.40 12.18
N GLN A 116 16.75 -2.53 12.83
CA GLN A 116 17.09 -2.00 14.15
C GLN A 116 16.69 -2.96 15.25
N LEU A 117 15.51 -3.58 15.15
CA LEU A 117 14.97 -4.50 16.14
C LEU A 117 15.60 -5.89 16.03
N VAL A 118 15.93 -6.34 14.82
CA VAL A 118 16.56 -7.63 14.52
C VAL A 118 17.79 -7.36 13.62
N PRO A 119 18.96 -7.00 14.22
CA PRO A 119 20.12 -6.52 13.46
C PRO A 119 20.96 -7.67 12.88
N THR A 120 20.30 -8.58 12.12
CA THR A 120 20.94 -9.69 11.40
C THR A 120 21.13 -9.37 9.92
N ASP A 121 22.05 -10.07 9.25
CA ASP A 121 22.28 -9.87 7.82
C ASP A 121 21.08 -10.32 6.98
N GLU A 122 20.38 -11.36 7.42
CA GLU A 122 19.16 -11.86 6.79
C GLU A 122 18.06 -10.82 6.83
N CYS A 123 17.86 -10.18 7.99
CA CYS A 123 16.87 -9.12 8.15
C CYS A 123 17.22 -7.90 7.28
N ARG A 124 18.50 -7.50 7.27
CA ARG A 124 18.97 -6.42 6.39
C ARG A 124 18.76 -6.74 4.90
N ALA A 125 19.00 -7.99 4.48
CA ALA A 125 18.77 -8.41 3.10
C ALA A 125 17.29 -8.31 2.72
N VAL A 126 16.37 -8.75 3.58
CA VAL A 126 14.93 -8.63 3.34
C VAL A 126 14.50 -7.16 3.31
N ALA A 127 14.98 -6.34 4.24
CA ALA A 127 14.69 -4.90 4.28
C ALA A 127 15.15 -4.19 2.99
N ALA A 128 16.34 -4.49 2.52
CA ALA A 128 16.91 -3.91 1.29
C ALA A 128 16.15 -4.33 0.02
N ALA A 129 15.54 -5.52 0.00
CA ALA A 129 14.73 -6.02 -1.11
C ALA A 129 13.28 -5.55 -1.05
N THR A 130 12.88 -4.86 0.03
CA THR A 130 11.51 -4.39 0.24
C THR A 130 11.28 -3.04 -0.42
N MET A 131 10.20 -2.92 -1.15
CA MET A 131 9.74 -1.68 -1.80
C MET A 131 8.24 -1.48 -1.57
N ASP A 132 7.82 -0.22 -1.44
CA ASP A 132 6.42 0.12 -1.61
C ASP A 132 5.97 -0.17 -3.05
N VAL A 133 4.70 -0.54 -3.25
CA VAL A 133 4.20 -0.90 -4.59
C VAL A 133 4.35 0.23 -5.60
N GLY A 134 4.14 1.48 -5.17
CA GLY A 134 4.36 2.65 -6.01
C GLY A 134 5.84 2.83 -6.37
N GLU A 135 6.74 2.64 -5.40
CA GLU A 135 8.19 2.67 -5.61
C GLU A 135 8.62 1.61 -6.62
N TYR A 136 8.14 0.38 -6.47
CA TYR A 136 8.44 -0.70 -7.39
C TYR A 136 7.99 -0.37 -8.83
N LEU A 137 6.74 0.06 -8.99
CA LEU A 137 6.19 0.41 -10.30
C LEU A 137 6.88 1.64 -10.93
N ALA A 138 7.29 2.62 -10.13
CA ALA A 138 8.07 3.76 -10.61
C ALA A 138 9.46 3.34 -11.12
N LYS A 139 10.13 2.40 -10.44
CA LYS A 139 11.38 1.81 -10.91
C LYS A 139 11.19 1.03 -12.22
N GLU A 140 10.10 0.28 -12.35
CA GLU A 140 9.75 -0.41 -13.60
C GLU A 140 9.49 0.59 -14.74
N LYS A 141 8.80 1.70 -14.45
CA LYS A 141 8.58 2.79 -15.42
C LYS A 141 9.89 3.42 -15.86
N ALA A 142 10.76 3.78 -14.93
CA ALA A 142 12.06 4.37 -15.23
C ALA A 142 12.96 3.44 -16.08
N ALA A 143 12.80 2.14 -15.91
CA ALA A 143 13.51 1.13 -16.68
C ALA A 143 12.82 0.75 -18.02
N GLY A 144 11.73 1.42 -18.39
CA GLY A 144 10.98 1.15 -19.63
C GLY A 144 10.23 -0.18 -19.64
N ARG A 145 9.99 -0.79 -18.47
CA ARG A 145 9.32 -2.09 -18.34
C ARG A 145 7.87 -1.98 -17.84
N LEU A 146 7.38 -0.77 -17.59
CA LEU A 146 5.97 -0.54 -17.26
C LEU A 146 5.18 -0.36 -18.55
N ASP A 147 4.08 -1.09 -18.70
CA ASP A 147 3.10 -0.83 -19.75
C ASP A 147 2.44 0.54 -19.47
N THR A 148 2.56 1.46 -20.40
CA THR A 148 1.96 2.81 -20.33
C THR A 148 0.75 2.97 -21.22
N ASN A 149 0.23 1.89 -21.80
CA ASN A 149 -0.97 1.87 -22.63
C ASN A 149 -2.24 1.96 -21.76
N PHE A 150 -2.42 3.10 -21.11
CA PHE A 150 -3.63 3.39 -20.35
C PHE A 150 -4.77 3.79 -21.29
N THR A 151 -5.96 3.24 -21.04
CA THR A 151 -7.13 3.41 -21.91
C THR A 151 -8.24 4.25 -21.28
N VAL A 152 -8.21 4.41 -19.93
CA VAL A 152 -9.28 5.09 -19.20
C VAL A 152 -8.71 6.29 -18.42
N PRO A 153 -9.11 7.52 -18.76
CA PRO A 153 -8.74 8.72 -18.01
C PRO A 153 -9.22 8.62 -16.55
N GLN A 154 -8.44 9.21 -15.64
CA GLN A 154 -8.81 9.23 -14.22
C GLN A 154 -9.35 10.60 -13.78
N GLY A 155 -9.36 11.61 -14.65
CA GLY A 155 -9.80 12.97 -14.34
C GLY A 155 -8.84 13.69 -13.39
N LYS A 156 -9.37 14.61 -12.60
CA LYS A 156 -8.60 15.29 -11.54
C LYS A 156 -8.58 14.41 -10.28
N VAL A 157 -7.39 14.02 -9.84
CA VAL A 157 -7.15 13.18 -8.66
C VAL A 157 -6.53 14.02 -7.55
N ALA A 158 -7.20 14.12 -6.40
CA ALA A 158 -6.57 14.58 -5.17
C ALA A 158 -5.84 13.38 -4.53
N TYR A 159 -4.52 13.46 -4.46
CA TYR A 159 -3.70 12.36 -3.96
C TYR A 159 -3.08 12.72 -2.60
N HIS A 160 -3.62 12.15 -1.53
CA HIS A 160 -3.04 12.24 -0.20
C HIS A 160 -1.77 11.40 -0.10
N ILE A 161 -0.66 12.04 0.21
CA ILE A 161 0.65 11.42 0.45
C ILE A 161 0.81 11.19 1.96
N PRO A 162 0.68 9.94 2.46
CA PRO A 162 0.71 9.69 3.89
C PRO A 162 2.11 9.85 4.49
N CYS A 163 2.18 10.11 5.81
CA CYS A 163 3.43 10.39 6.52
C CYS A 163 4.45 9.24 6.40
N HIS A 164 4.02 7.98 6.51
CA HIS A 164 4.90 6.82 6.40
C HIS A 164 5.44 6.59 4.98
N LEU A 165 4.76 7.07 3.93
CA LEU A 165 5.35 7.08 2.58
C LEU A 165 6.43 8.16 2.47
N ARG A 166 6.15 9.36 3.00
CA ARG A 166 7.12 10.46 3.01
C ARG A 166 8.38 10.11 3.81
N ALA A 167 8.22 9.44 4.95
CA ALA A 167 9.33 8.99 5.80
C ALA A 167 10.26 7.99 5.11
N GLN A 168 9.80 7.26 4.10
CA GLN A 168 10.63 6.35 3.31
C GLN A 168 11.54 7.06 2.30
N ASN A 169 11.39 8.38 2.09
CA ASN A 169 12.18 9.18 1.14
C ASN A 169 12.17 8.65 -0.32
N VAL A 170 11.07 8.03 -0.73
CA VAL A 170 10.89 7.47 -2.09
C VAL A 170 10.19 8.44 -3.05
N GLY A 171 9.94 9.67 -2.61
CA GLY A 171 9.21 10.68 -3.38
C GLY A 171 7.71 10.40 -3.45
N GLN A 172 7.11 10.72 -4.60
CA GLN A 172 5.68 10.57 -4.86
C GLN A 172 5.45 9.63 -6.07
N PRO A 173 5.76 8.33 -5.93
CA PRO A 173 5.86 7.43 -7.09
C PRO A 173 4.55 7.29 -7.85
N PHE A 174 3.42 7.14 -7.19
CA PHE A 174 2.12 7.05 -7.86
C PHE A 174 1.69 8.35 -8.54
N ARG A 175 2.10 9.52 -8.03
CA ARG A 175 1.85 10.79 -8.72
C ARG A 175 2.42 10.77 -10.13
N ALA A 176 3.69 10.39 -10.28
CA ALA A 176 4.37 10.33 -11.57
C ALA A 176 3.77 9.28 -12.52
N ILE A 177 3.24 8.18 -11.97
CA ILE A 177 2.57 7.14 -12.75
C ILE A 177 1.20 7.62 -13.22
N LEU A 178 0.36 8.12 -12.33
CA LEU A 178 -1.00 8.56 -12.64
C LEU A 178 -1.01 9.78 -13.58
N GLN A 179 -0.03 10.70 -13.46
CA GLN A 179 0.13 11.82 -14.39
C GLN A 179 0.49 11.37 -15.82
N SER A 180 0.98 10.13 -16.01
CA SER A 180 1.20 9.59 -17.35
C SER A 180 -0.04 8.97 -18.00
N VAL A 181 -1.16 8.89 -17.26
CA VAL A 181 -2.45 8.46 -17.80
C VAL A 181 -3.06 9.62 -18.59
N PRO A 182 -3.38 9.47 -19.89
CA PRO A 182 -3.99 10.54 -20.67
C PRO A 182 -5.29 11.06 -20.03
N GLY A 183 -5.47 12.38 -20.00
CA GLY A 183 -6.65 13.01 -19.40
C GLY A 183 -6.70 12.92 -17.87
N THR A 184 -5.54 12.72 -17.21
CA THR A 184 -5.43 12.67 -15.76
C THR A 184 -4.52 13.76 -15.24
N THR A 185 -4.98 14.49 -14.21
CA THR A 185 -4.17 15.45 -13.45
C THR A 185 -4.13 15.03 -11.98
N VAL A 186 -2.99 15.24 -11.31
CA VAL A 186 -2.82 14.82 -9.92
C VAL A 186 -2.38 15.98 -9.06
N GLU A 187 -3.21 16.34 -8.10
CA GLU A 187 -2.90 17.30 -7.06
C GLU A 187 -2.45 16.55 -5.81
N ALA A 188 -1.17 16.70 -5.43
CA ALA A 188 -0.61 16.04 -4.26
C ALA A 188 -0.92 16.84 -2.98
N ILE A 189 -1.41 16.16 -1.95
CA ILE A 189 -1.76 16.74 -0.65
C ILE A 189 -0.91 16.07 0.43
N GLU A 190 0.06 16.81 0.97
CA GLU A 190 1.01 16.34 1.99
C GLU A 190 0.61 16.84 3.38
N GLN A 191 -0.54 16.43 3.86
CA GLN A 191 -1.05 16.76 5.20
C GLN A 191 -1.18 15.49 6.04
N CYS A 192 -1.13 15.64 7.36
CA CYS A 192 -1.32 14.52 8.28
C CYS A 192 -2.81 14.18 8.39
N SER A 193 -3.14 12.88 8.32
CA SER A 193 -4.49 12.39 8.60
C SER A 193 -4.78 12.28 10.09
N ALA A 194 -3.77 12.43 10.94
CA ALA A 194 -3.84 12.34 12.40
C ALA A 194 -4.43 11.00 12.92
N PHE A 195 -4.38 9.94 12.11
CA PHE A 195 -4.94 8.65 12.52
C PHE A 195 -3.95 7.84 13.37
N ASP A 196 -2.66 7.88 13.03
CA ASP A 196 -1.53 7.33 13.79
C ASP A 196 -1.79 5.91 14.35
N GLY A 197 -1.71 4.92 13.48
CA GLY A 197 -1.98 3.53 13.81
C GLY A 197 -3.40 3.34 14.34
N THR A 198 -3.54 3.01 15.62
CA THR A 198 -4.84 2.86 16.30
C THR A 198 -5.16 4.02 17.25
N TRP A 199 -4.26 5.00 17.38
CA TRP A 199 -4.42 6.11 18.33
C TRP A 199 -5.70 6.90 18.08
N GLY A 200 -5.97 7.29 16.84
CA GLY A 200 -7.18 8.03 16.46
C GLY A 200 -8.49 7.24 16.59
N MET A 201 -8.43 5.92 16.81
CA MET A 201 -9.60 5.09 17.07
C MET A 201 -10.03 5.10 18.55
N LYS A 202 -9.14 5.50 19.45
CA LYS A 202 -9.43 5.50 20.89
C LYS A 202 -10.34 6.66 21.24
N THR A 203 -11.35 6.40 22.07
CA THR A 203 -12.37 7.37 22.47
C THR A 203 -11.76 8.66 23.01
N GLU A 204 -10.72 8.53 23.83
CA GLU A 204 -10.03 9.67 24.47
C GLU A 204 -9.28 10.57 23.48
N TYR A 205 -8.91 10.07 22.31
CA TYR A 205 -8.13 10.83 21.30
C TYR A 205 -8.93 11.16 20.04
N TYR A 206 -10.13 10.60 19.90
CA TYR A 206 -10.94 10.70 18.69
C TYR A 206 -11.16 12.15 18.24
N GLU A 207 -11.66 13.02 19.14
CA GLU A 207 -11.89 14.42 18.82
C GLU A 207 -10.60 15.18 18.46
N THR A 208 -9.50 14.86 19.13
CA THR A 208 -8.19 15.45 18.81
C THR A 208 -7.69 15.01 17.44
N SER A 209 -7.83 13.72 17.13
CA SER A 209 -7.50 13.17 15.81
C SER A 209 -8.27 13.87 14.70
N ARG A 210 -9.58 14.04 14.84
CA ARG A 210 -10.43 14.74 13.87
C ARG A 210 -10.01 16.19 13.66
N LYS A 211 -9.80 16.94 14.74
CA LYS A 211 -9.34 18.35 14.66
C LYS A 211 -8.01 18.47 13.92
N CYS A 212 -7.07 17.58 14.19
CA CYS A 212 -5.77 17.56 13.51
C CYS A 212 -5.90 17.20 12.03
N ALA A 213 -6.83 16.30 11.65
CA ALA A 213 -7.11 15.94 10.27
C ALA A 213 -7.75 17.09 9.45
N GLY A 214 -8.27 18.11 10.10
CA GLY A 214 -9.02 19.20 9.45
C GLY A 214 -8.27 19.90 8.31
N LYS A 215 -6.93 20.05 8.42
CA LYS A 215 -6.13 20.64 7.34
C LYS A 215 -6.12 19.75 6.09
N LEU A 216 -5.99 18.43 6.27
CA LEU A 216 -6.07 17.46 5.17
C LEU A 216 -7.44 17.52 4.51
N CYS A 217 -8.50 17.42 5.30
CA CYS A 217 -9.87 17.36 4.80
C CYS A 217 -10.26 18.68 4.08
N SER A 218 -9.84 19.84 4.60
CA SER A 218 -10.02 21.12 3.92
C SER A 218 -9.29 21.16 2.57
N ALA A 219 -8.05 20.71 2.51
CA ALA A 219 -7.29 20.66 1.26
C ALA A 219 -7.95 19.72 0.22
N ILE A 220 -8.46 18.58 0.66
CA ILE A 220 -9.22 17.66 -0.20
C ILE A 220 -10.49 18.34 -0.74
N THR A 221 -11.26 19.00 0.10
CA THR A 221 -12.50 19.68 -0.30
C THR A 221 -12.21 20.82 -1.30
N VAL A 222 -11.19 21.63 -1.02
CA VAL A 222 -10.80 22.76 -1.90
C VAL A 222 -10.28 22.26 -3.24
N SER A 223 -9.67 21.08 -3.30
CA SER A 223 -9.15 20.52 -4.54
C SER A 223 -10.24 20.34 -5.61
N ASN A 224 -11.48 20.15 -5.21
CA ASN A 224 -12.62 19.86 -6.12
C ASN A 224 -12.25 18.78 -7.15
N ALA A 225 -11.64 17.69 -6.68
CA ALA A 225 -11.16 16.61 -7.53
C ALA A 225 -12.28 15.61 -7.83
N ASP A 226 -12.22 14.98 -9.01
CA ASP A 226 -13.16 13.94 -9.42
C ASP A 226 -12.96 12.66 -8.62
N LYS A 227 -11.73 12.40 -8.19
CA LYS A 227 -11.34 11.20 -7.43
C LYS A 227 -10.38 11.55 -6.30
N LEU A 228 -10.45 10.77 -5.24
CA LEU A 228 -9.56 10.86 -4.10
C LEU A 228 -8.72 9.59 -3.99
N ALA A 229 -7.43 9.74 -3.76
CA ALA A 229 -6.52 8.63 -3.58
C ALA A 229 -5.67 8.78 -2.31
N SER A 230 -5.34 7.65 -1.67
CA SER A 230 -4.36 7.56 -0.58
C SER A 230 -3.75 6.16 -0.53
N ASP A 231 -2.43 6.07 -0.35
CA ASP A 231 -1.76 4.77 -0.11
C ASP A 231 -2.07 4.21 1.28
N CYS A 232 -2.51 5.06 2.21
CA CYS A 232 -2.82 4.68 3.59
C CYS A 232 -4.33 4.53 3.78
N MET A 233 -4.79 3.29 3.87
CA MET A 233 -6.20 2.98 4.09
C MET A 233 -6.71 3.43 5.47
N LEU A 234 -5.82 3.47 6.49
CA LEU A 234 -6.19 3.98 7.82
C LEU A 234 -6.43 5.49 7.80
N ALA A 235 -5.63 6.25 7.04
CA ALA A 235 -5.89 7.68 6.82
C ALA A 235 -7.28 7.92 6.20
N GLY A 236 -7.74 6.97 5.38
CA GLY A 236 -9.05 7.01 4.75
C GLY A 236 -10.21 7.08 5.74
N LEU A 237 -10.06 6.59 6.96
CA LEU A 237 -11.13 6.61 7.96
C LEU A 237 -11.48 8.04 8.38
N ASN A 238 -10.49 8.86 8.77
CA ASN A 238 -10.73 10.27 9.08
C ASN A 238 -11.19 11.07 7.86
N ILE A 239 -10.65 10.75 6.67
CA ILE A 239 -11.06 11.42 5.43
C ILE A 239 -12.54 11.17 5.14
N VAL A 240 -12.98 9.90 5.20
CA VAL A 240 -14.40 9.54 4.96
C VAL A 240 -15.32 10.23 5.96
N GLU A 241 -14.93 10.24 7.23
CA GLU A 241 -15.76 10.82 8.29
C GLU A 241 -15.97 12.31 8.14
N GLU A 242 -14.92 13.04 7.72
CA GLU A 242 -14.97 14.49 7.56
C GLU A 242 -15.50 14.96 6.19
N THR A 243 -15.23 14.19 5.12
CA THR A 243 -15.55 14.62 3.75
C THR A 243 -16.70 13.82 3.11
N GLY A 244 -17.09 12.70 3.70
CA GLY A 244 -18.01 11.74 3.11
C GLY A 244 -17.42 10.95 1.93
N CYS A 245 -16.17 11.20 1.51
CA CYS A 245 -15.54 10.60 0.34
C CYS A 245 -14.49 9.57 0.76
N ALA A 246 -14.64 8.33 0.31
CA ALA A 246 -13.67 7.27 0.55
C ALA A 246 -12.51 7.36 -0.47
N PRO A 247 -11.25 7.46 -0.03
CA PRO A 247 -10.13 7.40 -0.95
C PRO A 247 -9.95 5.98 -1.50
N SER A 248 -9.63 5.88 -2.79
CA SER A 248 -9.13 4.66 -3.41
C SER A 248 -7.62 4.53 -3.16
N HIS A 249 -7.11 3.29 -3.09
CA HIS A 249 -5.66 3.13 -3.16
C HIS A 249 -5.19 3.46 -4.59
N PRO A 250 -4.05 4.17 -4.79
CA PRO A 250 -3.59 4.55 -6.15
C PRO A 250 -3.44 3.37 -7.12
N ILE A 251 -3.15 2.16 -6.61
CA ILE A 251 -3.10 0.94 -7.43
C ILE A 251 -4.45 0.56 -8.04
N GLU A 252 -5.56 0.91 -7.37
CA GLU A 252 -6.91 0.70 -7.91
C GLU A 252 -7.17 1.67 -9.07
N LEU A 253 -6.75 2.94 -8.93
CA LEU A 253 -6.84 3.91 -10.04
C LEU A 253 -5.98 3.49 -11.23
N MET A 254 -4.81 2.90 -10.98
CA MET A 254 -3.95 2.38 -12.04
C MET A 254 -4.59 1.16 -12.74
N ARG A 255 -5.19 0.23 -11.98
CA ARG A 255 -5.98 -0.87 -12.54
C ARG A 255 -7.09 -0.34 -13.45
N ASP A 256 -7.84 0.65 -12.97
CA ASP A 256 -8.95 1.26 -13.68
C ASP A 256 -8.45 1.98 -14.95
N ALA A 257 -7.27 2.66 -14.87
CA ALA A 257 -6.65 3.30 -16.01
C ALA A 257 -6.28 2.31 -17.13
N TYR A 258 -5.94 1.07 -16.79
CA TYR A 258 -5.77 -0.01 -17.77
C TYR A 258 -7.08 -0.57 -18.32
N GLY A 259 -8.24 -0.17 -17.83
CA GLY A 259 -9.53 -0.74 -18.18
C GLY A 259 -9.74 -2.17 -17.65
N LEU A 260 -9.00 -2.57 -16.64
CA LEU A 260 -9.15 -3.89 -16.01
C LEU A 260 -10.39 -3.90 -15.10
N ARG A 261 -11.13 -5.02 -15.11
CA ARG A 261 -12.37 -5.13 -14.32
C ARG A 261 -12.04 -5.38 -12.85
N GLN A 262 -12.88 -4.81 -12.00
CA GLN A 262 -12.92 -5.15 -10.59
C GLN A 262 -13.53 -6.56 -10.43
N GLU A 263 -12.79 -7.50 -9.82
CA GLU A 263 -13.23 -8.87 -9.54
C GLU A 263 -13.78 -9.03 -8.12
#